data_75773ec21063edb5c6eaa4bc19946c13
#
_entry.id   75773ec21063edb5c6eaa4bc19946c13
#
_cell.length_a   1.000
_cell.length_b   1.000
_cell.length_c   1.000
_cell.angle_alpha   90.00
_cell.angle_beta   90.00
_cell.angle_gamma   90.00
#
_symmetry.space_group_name_H-M   'P 1'
#
loop_
_entity.id
_entity.type
_entity.pdbx_description
1 polymer ?
#
loop_
_entity_poly.entity_id
_entity_poly.type
_entity_poly.pdbx_seq_one_letter_code
_entity_poly.pdbx_strand_id
1 'polypeptide(L)'
;LLSLLYAVRGLAVLIFLFTPKTPAVVLIFAAVMGITFLSTVPPTAGLVAKMFGTANMAMLFGIVMLSHQVGGFLGAYLGGSVFQATGSYDWVWYMDIVLALGAALVNLPIREAHLARPAATAA
;
A
#
# COMPACT_ATOMS: atom_id res chain seq x y z
N LEU A 1 -3.26 10.92 4.02
CA LEU A 1 -1.95 10.64 3.42
C LEU A 1 -1.92 9.27 2.74
N LEU A 2 -2.30 8.18 3.43
CA LEU A 2 -2.30 6.82 2.87
C LEU A 2 -3.16 6.69 1.61
N SER A 3 -4.39 7.20 1.61
CA SER A 3 -5.26 7.21 0.42
C SER A 3 -4.61 7.88 -0.77
N LEU A 4 -3.91 9.00 -0.55
CA LEU A 4 -3.20 9.71 -1.62
C LEU A 4 -2.06 8.87 -2.18
N LEU A 5 -1.29 8.20 -1.33
CA LEU A 5 -0.19 7.34 -1.77
C LEU A 5 -0.70 6.16 -2.61
N TYR A 6 -1.79 5.52 -2.20
CA TYR A 6 -2.41 4.44 -2.98
C TYR A 6 -3.02 4.94 -4.29
N ALA A 7 -3.64 6.13 -4.29
CA ALA A 7 -4.17 6.73 -5.51
C ALA A 7 -3.06 7.07 -6.53
N VAL A 8 -1.95 7.65 -6.05
CA VAL A 8 -0.76 7.94 -6.88
C VAL A 8 -0.17 6.66 -7.45
N ARG A 9 -0.11 5.59 -6.64
CA ARG A 9 0.37 4.28 -7.10
C ARG A 9 -0.52 3.70 -8.18
N GLY A 10 -1.83 3.69 -7.98
CA GLY A 10 -2.78 3.21 -9.00
C GLY A 10 -2.71 4.02 -10.29
N LEU A 11 -2.56 5.34 -10.19
CA LEU A 11 -2.38 6.22 -11.33
C LEU A 11 -1.06 5.95 -12.07
N ALA A 12 0.03 5.73 -11.33
CA ALA A 12 1.33 5.40 -11.93
C ALA A 12 1.28 4.09 -12.73
N VAL A 13 0.61 3.06 -12.21
CA VAL A 13 0.40 1.79 -12.92
C VAL A 13 -0.47 2.00 -14.16
N LEU A 14 -1.54 2.78 -14.05
CA LEU A 14 -2.42 3.10 -15.18
C LEU A 14 -1.65 3.80 -16.30
N ILE A 15 -0.87 4.82 -15.97
CA ILE A 15 -0.04 5.54 -16.95
C ILE A 15 0.98 4.60 -17.58
N PHE A 16 1.66 3.76 -16.78
CA PHE A 16 2.63 2.80 -17.27
C PHE A 16 2.01 1.81 -18.26
N LEU A 17 0.76 1.38 -18.03
CA LEU A 17 0.06 0.44 -18.91
C LEU A 17 -0.13 0.99 -20.33
N PHE A 18 -0.47 2.28 -20.45
CA PHE A 18 -0.74 2.95 -21.72
C PHE A 18 0.50 3.59 -22.37
N THR A 19 1.64 3.63 -21.68
CA THR A 19 2.86 4.26 -22.20
C THR A 19 3.74 3.22 -22.89
N PRO A 20 4.44 3.59 -24.00
CA PRO A 20 5.40 2.68 -24.65
C PRO A 20 6.49 2.25 -23.67
N LYS A 21 6.82 0.95 -23.68
CA LYS A 21 7.75 0.32 -22.73
C LYS A 21 9.21 0.62 -23.11
N THR A 22 9.60 1.90 -23.09
CA THR A 22 11.01 2.29 -23.28
C THR A 22 11.81 2.11 -21.99
N PRO A 23 13.14 1.91 -22.05
CA PRO A 23 13.96 1.77 -20.84
C PRO A 23 13.82 2.96 -19.88
N ALA A 24 13.68 4.19 -20.40
CA ALA A 24 13.48 5.38 -19.59
C ALA A 24 12.14 5.34 -18.84
N VAL A 25 11.04 4.94 -19.48
CA VAL A 25 9.72 4.81 -18.86
C VAL A 25 9.73 3.74 -17.77
N VAL A 26 10.39 2.62 -18.01
CA VAL A 26 10.53 1.55 -17.01
C VAL A 26 11.31 2.04 -15.79
N LEU A 27 12.39 2.78 -15.98
CA LEU A 27 13.19 3.33 -14.87
C LEU A 27 12.40 4.37 -14.05
N ILE A 28 11.69 5.28 -14.72
CA ILE A 28 10.85 6.29 -14.06
C ILE A 28 9.74 5.59 -13.28
N PHE A 29 9.07 4.61 -13.88
CA PHE A 29 8.04 3.83 -13.20
C PHE A 29 8.58 3.10 -11.97
N ALA A 30 9.73 2.43 -12.10
CA ALA A 30 10.38 1.75 -10.98
C ALA A 30 10.75 2.71 -9.85
N ALA A 31 11.23 3.91 -10.17
CA ALA A 31 11.55 4.95 -9.18
C ALA A 31 10.28 5.43 -8.45
N VAL A 32 9.21 5.73 -9.16
CA VAL A 32 7.91 6.15 -8.58
C VAL A 32 7.35 5.05 -7.69
N MET A 33 7.37 3.80 -8.15
CA MET A 33 6.88 2.65 -7.37
C MET A 33 7.73 2.43 -6.12
N GLY A 34 9.05 2.53 -6.21
CA GLY A 34 9.95 2.40 -5.06
C GLY A 34 9.70 3.47 -3.99
N ILE A 35 9.59 4.72 -4.39
CA ILE A 35 9.33 5.84 -3.49
C ILE A 35 7.96 5.68 -2.83
N THR A 36 6.91 5.40 -3.60
CA THR A 36 5.55 5.26 -3.06
C THR A 36 5.42 4.03 -2.16
N PHE A 37 6.12 2.94 -2.46
CA PHE A 37 6.12 1.73 -1.64
C PHE A 37 6.75 1.99 -0.27
N LEU A 38 7.94 2.56 -0.23
CA LEU A 38 8.64 2.88 1.03
C LEU A 38 7.88 3.94 1.85
N SER A 39 7.20 4.87 1.18
CA SER A 39 6.46 5.96 1.84
C SER A 39 5.20 5.51 2.57
N THR A 40 4.71 4.29 2.37
CA THR A 40 3.51 3.77 3.06
C THR A 40 3.80 3.25 4.48
N VAL A 41 5.02 2.81 4.74
CA VAL A 41 5.40 2.18 6.02
C VAL A 41 5.36 3.17 7.20
N PRO A 42 6.02 4.35 7.14
CA PRO A 42 5.99 5.29 8.25
C PRO A 42 4.58 5.81 8.61
N PRO A 43 3.71 6.19 7.64
CA PRO A 43 2.34 6.61 7.96
C PRO A 43 1.51 5.50 8.59
N THR A 44 1.71 4.24 8.17
CA THR A 44 1.00 3.09 8.75
C THR A 44 1.43 2.87 10.20
N ALA A 45 2.73 2.89 10.47
CA ALA A 45 3.25 2.79 11.84
C ALA A 45 2.76 3.96 12.71
N GLY A 46 2.79 5.18 12.18
CA GLY A 46 2.29 6.37 12.87
C GLY A 46 0.78 6.29 13.18
N LEU A 47 -0.02 5.75 12.26
CA LEU A 47 -1.45 5.55 12.45
C LEU A 47 -1.73 4.53 13.56
N VAL A 48 -1.03 3.40 13.56
CA VAL A 48 -1.13 2.37 14.60
C VAL A 48 -0.76 2.95 15.97
N ALA A 49 0.36 3.69 16.06
CA ALA A 49 0.78 4.33 17.29
C ALA A 49 -0.24 5.35 17.80
N LYS A 50 -0.85 6.13 16.89
CA LYS A 50 -1.84 7.16 17.22
C LYS A 50 -3.16 6.59 17.70
N MET A 51 -3.61 5.49 17.08
CA MET A 51 -4.91 4.87 17.39
C MET A 51 -4.86 3.97 18.63
N PHE A 52 -3.77 3.22 18.80
CA PHE A 52 -3.68 2.16 19.82
C PHE A 52 -2.61 2.42 20.90
N GLY A 53 -1.88 3.52 20.78
CA GLY A 53 -0.78 3.86 21.68
C GLY A 53 0.49 3.09 21.40
N THR A 54 1.59 3.53 22.05
CA THR A 54 2.93 2.96 21.83
C THR A 54 3.14 1.62 22.53
N ALA A 55 2.37 1.31 23.58
CA ALA A 55 2.52 0.07 24.34
C ALA A 55 2.23 -1.20 23.49
N ASN A 56 1.26 -1.14 22.61
CA ASN A 56 0.87 -2.26 21.75
C ASN A 56 1.34 -2.10 20.30
N MET A 57 2.11 -1.06 20.00
CA MET A 57 2.52 -0.72 18.65
C MET A 57 3.26 -1.85 17.95
N ALA A 58 4.21 -2.49 18.62
CA ALA A 58 5.03 -3.55 18.04
C ALA A 58 4.19 -4.77 17.60
N MET A 59 3.25 -5.19 18.45
CA MET A 59 2.38 -6.33 18.18
C MET A 59 1.41 -6.02 17.03
N LEU A 60 0.74 -4.87 17.07
CA LEU A 60 -0.25 -4.50 16.05
C LEU A 60 0.41 -4.21 14.71
N PHE A 61 1.55 -3.52 14.72
CA PHE A 61 2.32 -3.30 13.50
C PHE A 61 2.85 -4.62 12.93
N GLY A 62 3.24 -5.58 13.78
CA GLY A 62 3.62 -6.93 13.37
C GLY A 62 2.49 -7.65 12.62
N ILE A 63 1.24 -7.55 13.10
CA ILE A 63 0.06 -8.11 12.43
C ILE A 63 -0.17 -7.45 11.07
N VAL A 64 -0.04 -6.12 10.99
CA VAL A 64 -0.14 -5.38 9.73
C VAL A 64 0.94 -5.83 8.75
N MET A 65 2.18 -5.99 9.20
CA MET A 65 3.27 -6.48 8.36
C MET A 65 3.08 -7.94 7.93
N LEU A 66 2.54 -8.79 8.79
CA LEU A 66 2.20 -10.17 8.41
C LEU A 66 1.14 -10.20 7.30
N SER A 67 0.08 -9.41 7.41
CA SER A 67 -0.94 -9.32 6.36
C SER A 67 -0.35 -8.79 5.03
N HIS A 68 0.58 -7.83 5.12
CA HIS A 68 1.32 -7.33 3.97
C HIS A 68 2.16 -8.43 3.29
N GLN A 69 2.85 -9.26 4.07
CA GLN A 69 3.64 -10.38 3.53
C GLN A 69 2.77 -11.45 2.89
N VAL A 70 1.62 -11.77 3.48
CA VAL A 70 0.63 -12.69 2.87
C VAL A 70 0.14 -12.12 1.53
N GLY A 71 -0.19 -10.83 1.48
CA GLY A 71 -0.58 -10.15 0.25
C GLY A 71 0.52 -10.19 -0.82
N GLY A 72 1.77 -9.95 -0.44
CA GLY A 72 2.94 -10.04 -1.33
C GLY A 72 3.15 -11.44 -1.88
N PHE A 73 3.03 -12.47 -1.05
CA PHE A 73 3.10 -13.87 -1.48
C PHE A 73 2.00 -14.22 -2.48
N LEU A 74 0.74 -13.88 -2.16
CA LEU A 74 -0.38 -14.13 -3.06
C LEU A 74 -0.23 -13.39 -4.39
N GLY A 75 0.23 -12.14 -4.35
CA GLY A 75 0.47 -11.34 -5.55
C GLY A 75 1.54 -11.96 -6.46
N ALA A 76 2.65 -12.42 -5.89
CA ALA A 76 3.70 -13.09 -6.65
C ALA A 76 3.22 -14.43 -7.22
N TYR A 77 2.53 -15.23 -6.41
CA TYR A 77 2.00 -16.53 -6.83
C TYR A 77 0.96 -16.40 -7.95
N LEU A 78 -0.03 -15.52 -7.77
CA LEU A 78 -1.07 -15.28 -8.78
C LEU A 78 -0.49 -14.66 -10.04
N GLY A 79 0.45 -13.70 -9.89
CA GLY A 79 1.13 -13.08 -11.03
C GLY A 79 1.89 -14.10 -11.88
N GLY A 80 2.63 -15.00 -11.24
CA GLY A 80 3.32 -16.10 -11.93
C GLY A 80 2.36 -17.08 -12.61
N SER A 81 1.27 -17.45 -11.92
CA SER A 81 0.25 -18.37 -12.46
C SER A 81 -0.48 -17.78 -13.66
N VAL A 82 -0.87 -16.51 -13.59
CA VAL A 82 -1.53 -15.82 -14.70
C VAL A 82 -0.58 -15.69 -15.89
N PHE A 83 0.69 -15.36 -15.67
CA PHE A 83 1.67 -15.29 -16.73
C PHE A 83 1.89 -16.65 -17.40
N GLN A 84 1.97 -17.74 -16.65
CA GLN A 84 2.08 -19.09 -17.21
C GLN A 84 0.87 -19.49 -18.04
N ALA A 85 -0.33 -19.05 -17.65
CA ALA A 85 -1.56 -19.39 -18.36
C ALA A 85 -1.81 -18.52 -19.61
N THR A 86 -1.45 -17.24 -19.58
CA THR A 86 -1.79 -16.25 -20.62
C THR A 86 -0.60 -15.75 -21.43
N GLY A 87 0.63 -15.93 -20.94
CA GLY A 87 1.85 -15.39 -21.54
C GLY A 87 1.98 -13.85 -21.41
N SER A 88 1.10 -13.19 -20.65
CA SER A 88 1.06 -11.73 -20.47
C SER A 88 0.84 -11.36 -19.00
N TYR A 89 1.38 -10.20 -18.60
CA TYR A 89 1.14 -9.60 -17.30
C TYR A 89 -0.02 -8.59 -17.28
N ASP A 90 -0.74 -8.39 -18.38
CA ASP A 90 -1.77 -7.36 -18.50
C ASP A 90 -2.86 -7.52 -17.44
N TRP A 91 -3.32 -8.75 -17.21
CA TRP A 91 -4.29 -9.06 -16.15
C TRP A 91 -3.78 -8.73 -14.75
N VAL A 92 -2.50 -8.94 -14.49
CA VAL A 92 -1.87 -8.61 -13.22
C VAL A 92 -1.89 -7.09 -12.99
N TRP A 93 -1.59 -6.31 -14.02
CA TRP A 93 -1.65 -4.85 -13.97
C TRP A 93 -3.07 -4.33 -13.74
N TYR A 94 -4.08 -4.90 -14.40
CA TYR A 94 -5.47 -4.54 -14.13
C TYR A 94 -5.88 -4.86 -12.70
N MET A 95 -5.51 -6.01 -12.17
CA MET A 95 -5.76 -6.37 -10.78
C MET A 95 -5.06 -5.42 -9.80
N ASP A 96 -3.82 -5.03 -10.07
CA ASP A 96 -3.08 -4.07 -9.21
C ASP A 96 -3.76 -2.70 -9.18
N ILE A 97 -4.26 -2.20 -10.32
CA ILE A 97 -5.03 -0.95 -10.40
C ILE A 97 -6.29 -1.05 -9.52
N VAL A 98 -7.06 -2.10 -9.67
CA VAL A 98 -8.31 -2.31 -8.90
C VAL A 98 -8.01 -2.39 -7.40
N LEU A 99 -6.97 -3.13 -7.00
CA LEU A 99 -6.56 -3.26 -5.61
C LEU A 99 -6.03 -1.93 -5.04
N ALA A 100 -5.24 -1.18 -5.81
CA ALA A 100 -4.73 0.12 -5.39
C ALA A 100 -5.85 1.14 -5.20
N LEU A 101 -6.81 1.21 -6.12
CA LEU A 101 -7.99 2.07 -5.99
C LEU A 101 -8.88 1.63 -4.82
N GLY A 102 -9.09 0.33 -4.66
CA GLY A 102 -9.81 -0.22 -3.51
C GLY A 102 -9.14 0.14 -2.19
N ALA A 103 -7.82 0.02 -2.10
CA ALA A 103 -7.05 0.43 -0.93
C ALA A 103 -7.18 1.94 -0.67
N ALA A 104 -7.14 2.78 -1.71
CA ALA A 104 -7.34 4.21 -1.57
C ALA A 104 -8.73 4.54 -1.01
N LEU A 105 -9.78 3.87 -1.50
CA LEU A 105 -11.15 4.08 -1.04
C LEU A 105 -11.36 3.62 0.40
N VAL A 106 -10.83 2.45 0.77
CA VAL A 106 -10.92 1.92 2.15
C VAL A 106 -10.20 2.82 3.15
N ASN A 107 -9.12 3.48 2.73
CA ASN A 107 -8.38 4.41 3.60
C ASN A 107 -9.01 5.82 3.70
N LEU A 108 -9.97 6.19 2.82
CA LEU A 108 -10.63 7.50 2.87
C LEU A 108 -11.39 7.77 4.18
N PRO A 109 -12.20 6.83 4.73
CA PRO A 109 -12.97 7.07 5.94
C PRO A 109 -12.13 7.02 7.22
N ILE A 110 -10.84 6.67 7.16
CA ILE A 110 -9.97 6.66 8.34
C ILE A 110 -9.73 8.09 8.79
N ARG A 111 -10.51 8.50 9.81
CA ARG A 111 -10.32 9.79 10.47
C ARG A 111 -9.21 9.64 11.51
N GLU A 112 -8.20 10.50 11.44
CA GLU A 112 -7.19 10.65 12.47
C GLU A 112 -7.79 11.38 13.68
N ALA A 113 -8.81 10.78 14.34
CA ALA A 113 -9.32 11.30 15.59
C ALA A 113 -8.20 11.25 16.63
N HIS A 114 -7.87 12.40 17.22
CA HIS A 114 -7.10 12.41 18.45
C HIS A 114 -7.92 11.68 19.51
N LEU A 115 -7.55 10.45 19.85
CA LEU A 115 -8.02 9.83 21.07
C LEU A 115 -7.54 10.73 22.20
N ALA A 116 -8.49 11.42 22.85
CA ALA A 116 -8.19 12.26 24.01
C ALA A 116 -7.37 11.41 24.99
N ARG A 117 -6.16 11.86 25.30
CA ARG A 117 -5.40 11.27 26.39
C ARG A 117 -6.31 11.30 27.62
N PRO A 118 -6.54 10.19 28.33
CA PRO A 118 -7.13 10.24 29.66
C PRO A 118 -6.25 11.22 30.45
N ALA A 119 -6.87 12.23 31.06
CA ALA A 119 -6.16 13.13 31.95
C ALA A 119 -5.44 12.25 32.96
N ALA A 120 -4.11 12.42 33.05
CA ALA A 120 -3.32 11.78 34.07
C ALA A 120 -3.93 12.26 35.39
N THR A 121 -4.62 11.35 36.11
CA THR A 121 -5.04 11.57 37.48
C THR A 121 -3.74 11.82 38.27
N ALA A 122 -3.51 13.08 38.59
CA ALA A 122 -2.49 13.47 39.53
C ALA A 122 -2.82 12.79 40.87
N ALA A 123 -1.99 11.84 41.26
CA ALA A 123 -1.91 11.32 42.61
C ALA A 123 -0.73 11.97 43.32
#